data_98acef6111b8e59460409ea5525b327c
#
_entry.id   98acef6111b8e59460409ea5525b327c
#
_cell.length_a   1.000
_cell.length_b   1.000
_cell.length_c   1.000
_cell.angle_alpha   90.00
_cell.angle_beta   90.00
_cell.angle_gamma   90.00
#
_symmetry.space_group_name_H-M   'P 1'
#
loop_
_entity.id
_entity.type
_entity.pdbx_description
1 polymer ?
#
loop_
_entity_poly.entity_id
_entity_poly.type
_entity_poly.pdbx_seq_one_letter_code
_entity_poly.pdbx_strand_id
1 'polypeptide(L)'
;MQPFENSNVVSMPKRKVTDREIAIALSESSRTSEKHQQEIHAAYDRYVANGWKPILLYKGKKNPVGNNWLSQPARDQEDFVGHNNIGIALGEHSAGLTDIDIDHPDLLEVAPVFLPATPAKFGRYYGKQTQSLAHWLYRSNGNKTFKLAYHGKTIIEVRS
;
A
#
# COMPACT_ATOMS: atom_id res chain seq x y z
N MET A 1 34.71 -37.62 -16.54
CA MET A 1 33.93 -36.41 -16.28
C MET A 1 33.84 -35.66 -17.61
N GLN A 2 32.73 -35.78 -18.35
CA GLN A 2 32.55 -35.11 -19.64
C GLN A 2 31.74 -33.82 -19.41
N PRO A 3 32.05 -32.74 -20.14
CA PRO A 3 31.34 -31.48 -19.99
C PRO A 3 29.96 -31.54 -20.64
N PHE A 4 28.94 -30.97 -19.98
CA PHE A 4 27.60 -30.78 -20.53
C PHE A 4 27.68 -29.73 -21.64
N GLU A 5 27.58 -30.17 -22.88
CA GLU A 5 27.29 -29.36 -24.05
C GLU A 5 25.77 -29.25 -24.25
N ASN A 6 25.37 -28.08 -24.71
CA ASN A 6 24.10 -27.71 -25.35
C ASN A 6 23.03 -27.07 -24.44
N SER A 7 23.19 -25.77 -24.26
CA SER A 7 22.08 -24.86 -24.14
C SER A 7 21.49 -24.57 -25.55
N ASN A 8 20.47 -25.28 -25.97
CA ASN A 8 19.62 -24.87 -27.10
C ASN A 8 18.86 -23.59 -26.65
N VAL A 9 19.46 -22.44 -26.84
CA VAL A 9 18.75 -21.16 -26.75
C VAL A 9 17.86 -21.08 -27.99
N VAL A 10 16.60 -21.49 -27.85
CA VAL A 10 15.56 -21.24 -28.85
C VAL A 10 15.34 -19.72 -28.88
N SER A 11 15.94 -19.06 -29.88
CA SER A 11 15.66 -17.64 -30.14
C SER A 11 14.22 -17.52 -30.61
N MET A 12 13.33 -16.98 -29.76
CA MET A 12 11.97 -16.64 -30.20
C MET A 12 12.05 -15.60 -31.34
N PRO A 13 11.32 -15.77 -32.44
CA PRO A 13 11.28 -14.79 -33.51
C PRO A 13 10.76 -13.46 -32.93
N LYS A 14 11.53 -12.39 -33.09
CA LYS A 14 11.13 -11.03 -32.70
C LYS A 14 9.98 -10.61 -33.60
N ARG A 15 8.74 -10.71 -33.10
CA ARG A 15 7.55 -10.19 -33.78
C ARG A 15 7.68 -8.66 -33.89
N LYS A 16 7.55 -8.11 -35.10
CA LYS A 16 7.45 -6.66 -35.30
C LYS A 16 6.10 -6.19 -34.73
N VAL A 17 6.14 -5.28 -33.76
CA VAL A 17 4.96 -4.62 -33.20
C VAL A 17 4.50 -3.59 -34.23
N THR A 18 3.21 -3.55 -34.54
CA THR A 18 2.61 -2.60 -35.49
C THR A 18 2.31 -1.25 -34.79
N ASP A 19 2.29 -0.17 -35.56
CA ASP A 19 1.94 1.16 -35.04
C ASP A 19 0.56 1.19 -34.38
N ARG A 20 -0.40 0.38 -34.86
CA ARG A 20 -1.72 0.20 -34.25
C ARG A 20 -1.64 -0.44 -32.87
N GLU A 21 -0.82 -1.46 -32.69
CA GLU A 21 -0.61 -2.12 -31.39
C GLU A 21 0.06 -1.16 -30.39
N ILE A 22 1.00 -0.34 -30.87
CA ILE A 22 1.64 0.72 -30.06
C ILE A 22 0.59 1.74 -29.63
N ALA A 23 -0.25 2.24 -30.56
CA ALA A 23 -1.29 3.22 -30.25
C ALA A 23 -2.30 2.70 -29.22
N ILE A 24 -2.72 1.43 -29.34
CA ILE A 24 -3.62 0.78 -28.36
C ILE A 24 -2.94 0.71 -26.99
N ALA A 25 -1.70 0.22 -26.92
CA ALA A 25 -0.97 0.09 -25.66
C ALA A 25 -0.76 1.46 -24.97
N LEU A 26 -0.47 2.52 -25.73
CA LEU A 26 -0.36 3.88 -25.21
C LEU A 26 -1.69 4.42 -24.67
N SER A 27 -2.81 4.16 -25.38
CA SER A 27 -4.14 4.59 -24.92
C SER A 27 -4.58 3.86 -23.64
N GLU A 28 -4.30 2.56 -23.53
CA GLU A 28 -4.59 1.77 -22.33
C GLU A 28 -3.72 2.22 -21.15
N SER A 29 -2.44 2.52 -21.39
CA SER A 29 -1.54 3.04 -20.37
C SER A 29 -2.00 4.40 -19.85
N SER A 30 -2.46 5.30 -20.72
CA SER A 30 -3.01 6.61 -20.33
C SER A 30 -4.26 6.47 -19.47
N ARG A 31 -5.24 5.66 -19.89
CA ARG A 31 -6.47 5.39 -19.12
C ARG A 31 -6.19 4.79 -17.76
N THR A 32 -5.22 3.86 -17.68
CA THR A 32 -4.80 3.25 -16.41
C THR A 32 -4.20 4.30 -15.48
N SER A 33 -3.39 5.22 -16.01
CA SER A 33 -2.79 6.32 -15.24
C SER A 33 -3.84 7.28 -14.71
N GLU A 34 -4.81 7.70 -15.54
CA GLU A 34 -5.91 8.59 -15.15
C GLU A 34 -6.78 7.94 -14.06
N LYS A 35 -7.15 6.68 -14.23
CA LYS A 35 -7.93 5.94 -13.24
C LYS A 35 -7.19 5.87 -11.90
N HIS A 36 -5.91 5.55 -11.93
CA HIS A 36 -5.08 5.48 -10.72
C HIS A 36 -4.98 6.84 -10.02
N GLN A 37 -4.84 7.93 -10.77
CA GLN A 37 -4.85 9.28 -10.21
C GLN A 37 -6.18 9.60 -9.52
N GLN A 38 -7.31 9.27 -10.15
CA GLN A 38 -8.64 9.46 -9.57
C GLN A 38 -8.80 8.66 -8.25
N GLU A 39 -8.30 7.41 -8.21
CA GLU A 39 -8.32 6.59 -7.00
C GLU A 39 -7.48 7.20 -5.87
N ILE A 40 -6.31 7.77 -6.19
CA ILE A 40 -5.45 8.46 -5.22
C ILE A 40 -6.11 9.73 -4.70
N HIS A 41 -6.69 10.57 -5.58
CA HIS A 41 -7.40 11.77 -5.18
C HIS A 41 -8.63 11.45 -4.31
N ALA A 42 -9.40 10.43 -4.66
CA ALA A 42 -10.52 9.98 -3.84
C ALA A 42 -10.07 9.42 -2.47
N ALA A 43 -8.90 8.80 -2.39
CA ALA A 43 -8.30 8.39 -1.12
C ALA A 43 -7.83 9.59 -0.30
N TYR A 44 -7.20 10.58 -0.95
CA TYR A 44 -6.79 11.83 -0.33
C TYR A 44 -7.96 12.53 0.35
N ASP A 45 -9.06 12.75 -0.39
CA ASP A 45 -10.27 13.42 0.13
C ASP A 45 -10.85 12.70 1.35
N ARG A 46 -10.92 11.36 1.30
CA ARG A 46 -11.36 10.54 2.44
C ARG A 46 -10.43 10.69 3.64
N TYR A 47 -9.12 10.74 3.43
CA TYR A 47 -8.17 10.88 4.54
C TYR A 47 -8.29 12.24 5.19
N VAL A 48 -8.34 13.32 4.40
CA VAL A 48 -8.52 14.68 4.90
C VAL A 48 -9.86 14.83 5.62
N ALA A 49 -10.95 14.30 5.06
CA ALA A 49 -12.28 14.33 5.69
C ALA A 49 -12.32 13.61 7.06
N ASN A 50 -11.46 12.62 7.26
CA ASN A 50 -11.29 11.94 8.54
C ASN A 50 -10.28 12.64 9.48
N GLY A 51 -9.71 13.77 9.10
CA GLY A 51 -8.67 14.45 9.86
C GLY A 51 -7.34 13.68 9.88
N TRP A 52 -7.08 12.86 8.85
CA TRP A 52 -5.82 12.13 8.68
C TRP A 52 -4.90 12.90 7.75
N LYS A 53 -3.60 12.84 8.01
CA LYS A 53 -2.57 13.49 7.19
C LYS A 53 -2.13 12.55 6.07
N PRO A 54 -2.47 12.85 4.79
CA PRO A 54 -1.98 12.10 3.64
C PRO A 54 -0.47 12.24 3.48
N ILE A 55 0.20 11.19 3.03
CA ILE A 55 1.63 11.15 2.76
C ILE A 55 1.87 10.68 1.35
N LEU A 56 2.68 11.43 0.61
CA LEU A 56 3.13 11.06 -0.73
C LEU A 56 4.20 9.96 -0.62
N LEU A 57 3.99 8.86 -1.30
CA LEU A 57 4.91 7.73 -1.36
C LEU A 57 5.51 7.59 -2.76
N TYR A 58 6.71 7.05 -2.86
CA TYR A 58 7.29 6.70 -4.15
C TYR A 58 6.45 5.62 -4.85
N LYS A 59 6.41 5.67 -6.18
CA LYS A 59 5.72 4.70 -7.03
C LYS A 59 6.08 3.26 -6.66
N GLY A 60 5.05 2.44 -6.38
CA GLY A 60 5.20 1.03 -6.05
C GLY A 60 5.95 0.74 -4.74
N LYS A 61 6.19 1.77 -3.91
CA LYS A 61 6.93 1.63 -2.64
C LYS A 61 6.08 2.10 -1.46
N LYS A 62 6.50 1.72 -0.25
CA LYS A 62 5.95 2.19 1.02
C LYS A 62 6.76 3.36 1.61
N ASN A 63 7.79 3.82 0.92
CA ASN A 63 8.68 4.87 1.41
C ASN A 63 8.10 6.24 1.09
N PRO A 64 8.00 7.15 2.08
CA PRO A 64 7.63 8.54 1.88
C PRO A 64 8.60 9.28 0.96
N VAL A 65 8.06 10.23 0.19
CA VAL A 65 8.85 11.12 -0.65
C VAL A 65 9.46 12.22 0.21
N GLY A 66 10.78 12.38 0.11
CA GLY A 66 11.54 13.39 0.85
C GLY A 66 11.95 12.96 2.25
N ASN A 67 12.77 13.81 2.87
CA ASN A 67 13.20 13.65 4.25
C ASN A 67 12.28 14.41 5.21
N ASN A 68 12.24 13.98 6.48
CA ASN A 68 11.44 14.64 7.53
C ASN A 68 9.95 14.84 7.17
N TRP A 69 9.40 13.93 6.40
CA TRP A 69 8.05 14.00 5.85
C TRP A 69 6.96 14.16 6.92
N LEU A 70 7.18 13.71 8.16
CA LEU A 70 6.26 13.95 9.29
C LEU A 70 6.19 15.41 9.66
N SER A 71 7.33 16.10 9.69
CA SER A 71 7.45 17.53 10.06
C SER A 71 7.10 18.48 8.90
N GLN A 72 6.93 17.97 7.69
CA GLN A 72 6.51 18.79 6.54
C GLN A 72 5.04 19.19 6.69
N PRO A 73 4.62 20.36 6.19
CA PRO A 73 3.23 20.71 6.05
C PRO A 73 2.44 19.60 5.32
N ALA A 74 1.12 19.57 5.53
CA ALA A 74 0.26 18.73 4.70
C ALA A 74 0.43 19.15 3.23
N ARG A 75 0.53 18.17 2.35
CA ARG A 75 0.57 18.40 0.89
C ARG A 75 -0.84 18.61 0.37
N ASP A 76 -0.97 19.38 -0.69
CA ASP A 76 -2.23 19.55 -1.38
C ASP A 76 -2.53 18.34 -2.29
N GLN A 77 -3.79 18.18 -2.69
CA GLN A 77 -4.22 17.03 -3.51
C GLN A 77 -3.44 16.94 -4.83
N GLU A 78 -3.12 18.11 -5.42
CA GLU A 78 -2.41 18.24 -6.69
C GLU A 78 -0.97 17.70 -6.66
N ASP A 79 -0.37 17.59 -5.47
CA ASP A 79 0.95 16.97 -5.31
C ASP A 79 0.91 15.45 -5.54
N PHE A 80 -0.27 14.84 -5.42
CA PHE A 80 -0.47 13.40 -5.56
C PHE A 80 -0.77 13.04 -7.02
N VAL A 81 0.29 12.90 -7.81
CA VAL A 81 0.19 12.52 -9.22
C VAL A 81 -0.01 11.00 -9.39
N GLY A 82 -0.67 10.60 -10.47
CA GLY A 82 -1.16 9.24 -10.70
C GLY A 82 -0.12 8.11 -10.78
N HIS A 83 1.17 8.41 -10.72
CA HIS A 83 2.23 7.40 -10.65
C HIS A 83 2.82 7.23 -9.25
N ASN A 84 2.38 8.01 -8.28
CA ASN A 84 2.78 7.87 -6.88
C ASN A 84 1.77 7.02 -6.10
N ASN A 85 2.16 6.57 -4.92
CA ASN A 85 1.24 5.97 -3.97
C ASN A 85 0.87 6.99 -2.89
N ILE A 86 -0.23 6.72 -2.17
CA ILE A 86 -0.65 7.52 -1.02
C ILE A 86 -0.58 6.66 0.25
N GLY A 87 -0.08 7.25 1.32
CA GLY A 87 -0.08 6.70 2.68
C GLY A 87 -0.79 7.62 3.65
N ILE A 88 -0.80 7.24 4.91
CA ILE A 88 -1.35 8.02 6.02
C ILE A 88 -0.29 8.12 7.12
N ALA A 89 -0.05 9.33 7.66
CA ALA A 89 0.68 9.47 8.90
C ALA A 89 -0.16 8.94 10.06
N LEU A 90 0.46 8.22 10.98
CA LEU A 90 -0.19 7.74 12.19
C LEU A 90 0.08 8.69 13.38
N GLY A 91 -0.52 8.40 14.52
CA GLY A 91 -0.30 9.12 15.76
C GLY A 91 -0.86 10.54 15.74
N GLU A 92 -0.15 11.45 16.38
CA GLU A 92 -0.57 12.86 16.58
C GLU A 92 -0.85 13.61 15.28
N HIS A 93 -0.14 13.26 14.19
CA HIS A 93 -0.32 13.88 12.88
C HIS A 93 -1.67 13.59 12.22
N SER A 94 -2.38 12.59 12.71
CA SER A 94 -3.72 12.17 12.25
C SER A 94 -4.69 12.00 13.42
N ALA A 95 -4.67 12.94 14.37
CA ALA A 95 -5.58 12.98 15.51
C ALA A 95 -5.60 11.68 16.33
N GLY A 96 -4.43 11.12 16.60
CA GLY A 96 -4.26 9.89 17.38
C GLY A 96 -4.59 8.62 16.60
N LEU A 97 -4.50 8.64 15.27
CA LEU A 97 -4.74 7.46 14.45
C LEU A 97 -3.74 6.35 14.78
N THR A 98 -4.26 5.20 15.14
CA THR A 98 -3.50 3.99 15.48
C THR A 98 -3.92 2.86 14.55
N ASP A 99 -2.96 2.18 13.97
CA ASP A 99 -3.15 1.00 13.13
C ASP A 99 -2.74 -0.26 13.89
N ILE A 100 -3.65 -1.20 13.98
CA ILE A 100 -3.36 -2.57 14.42
C ILE A 100 -3.21 -3.42 13.17
N ASP A 101 -1.97 -3.78 12.84
CA ASP A 101 -1.61 -4.60 11.70
C ASP A 101 -1.48 -6.07 12.13
N ILE A 102 -2.36 -6.93 11.62
CA ILE A 102 -2.42 -8.34 11.96
C ILE A 102 -1.70 -9.12 10.87
N ASP A 103 -0.50 -9.60 11.17
CA ASP A 103 0.39 -10.28 10.22
C ASP A 103 0.13 -11.79 10.08
N HIS A 104 -0.71 -12.37 10.94
CA HIS A 104 -0.99 -13.81 10.92
C HIS A 104 -2.45 -14.11 10.52
N PRO A 105 -2.69 -14.98 9.51
CA PRO A 105 -4.03 -15.28 9.02
C PRO A 105 -5.00 -15.78 10.11
N ASP A 106 -4.55 -16.71 10.95
CA ASP A 106 -5.40 -17.30 11.99
C ASP A 106 -5.83 -16.25 13.04
N LEU A 107 -5.01 -15.22 13.27
CA LEU A 107 -5.36 -14.13 14.17
C LEU A 107 -6.43 -13.22 13.58
N LEU A 108 -6.53 -13.10 12.25
CA LEU A 108 -7.58 -12.33 11.60
C LEU A 108 -8.96 -12.92 11.90
N GLU A 109 -9.08 -14.25 11.96
CA GLU A 109 -10.35 -14.92 12.25
C GLU A 109 -10.81 -14.66 13.69
N VAL A 110 -9.89 -14.59 14.63
CA VAL A 110 -10.18 -14.38 16.05
C VAL A 110 -10.10 -12.93 16.50
N ALA A 111 -9.60 -12.04 15.65
CA ALA A 111 -9.46 -10.61 15.96
C ALA A 111 -10.75 -9.95 16.49
N PRO A 112 -11.97 -10.27 15.98
CA PRO A 112 -13.21 -9.70 16.51
C PRO A 112 -13.51 -10.07 17.97
N VAL A 113 -12.85 -11.08 18.52
CA VAL A 113 -13.06 -11.51 19.92
C VAL A 113 -12.30 -10.60 20.89
N PHE A 114 -11.15 -10.06 20.48
CA PHE A 114 -10.28 -9.28 21.37
C PHE A 114 -10.07 -7.83 20.93
N LEU A 115 -10.44 -7.47 19.69
CA LEU A 115 -10.39 -6.08 19.22
C LEU A 115 -11.77 -5.46 19.20
N PRO A 116 -11.92 -4.19 19.62
CA PRO A 116 -13.17 -3.46 19.46
C PRO A 116 -13.61 -3.39 18.00
N ALA A 117 -14.91 -3.33 17.77
CA ALA A 117 -15.44 -3.14 16.42
C ALA A 117 -15.00 -1.77 15.86
N THR A 118 -14.54 -1.76 14.61
CA THR A 118 -14.23 -0.53 13.86
C THR A 118 -14.72 -0.67 12.42
N PRO A 119 -15.30 0.39 11.83
CA PRO A 119 -15.63 0.42 10.40
C PRO A 119 -14.38 0.65 9.54
N ALA A 120 -13.28 1.15 10.12
CA ALA A 120 -12.06 1.51 9.41
C ALA A 120 -11.11 0.32 9.35
N LYS A 121 -11.42 -0.63 8.46
CA LYS A 121 -10.59 -1.81 8.19
C LYS A 121 -10.08 -1.76 6.76
N PHE A 122 -8.78 -2.05 6.58
CA PHE A 122 -8.13 -2.04 5.29
C PHE A 122 -7.48 -3.39 5.00
N GLY A 123 -7.51 -3.78 3.72
CA GLY A 123 -7.00 -5.06 3.29
C GLY A 123 -5.54 -5.02 2.89
N ARG A 124 -4.89 -6.17 3.10
CA ARG A 124 -3.62 -6.51 2.48
C ARG A 124 -3.90 -7.60 1.44
N TYR A 125 -3.32 -7.45 0.25
CA TYR A 125 -3.40 -8.50 -0.76
C TYR A 125 -2.31 -9.54 -0.50
N TYR A 126 -2.73 -10.79 -0.32
CA TYR A 126 -1.84 -11.94 -0.35
C TYR A 126 -1.98 -12.62 -1.71
N GLY A 127 -1.02 -12.38 -2.62
CA GLY A 127 -1.10 -12.88 -3.98
C GLY A 127 -2.24 -12.25 -4.81
N LYS A 128 -2.77 -12.98 -5.79
CA LYS A 128 -3.77 -12.45 -6.74
C LYS A 128 -5.23 -12.55 -6.27
N GLN A 129 -5.53 -13.23 -5.18
CA GLN A 129 -6.92 -13.68 -4.90
C GLN A 129 -7.49 -13.34 -3.53
N THR A 130 -6.69 -12.86 -2.57
CA THR A 130 -7.21 -12.67 -1.22
C THR A 130 -6.88 -11.29 -0.70
N GLN A 131 -7.91 -10.49 -0.44
CA GLN A 131 -7.81 -9.29 0.36
C GLN A 131 -8.19 -9.64 1.79
N SER A 132 -7.23 -9.63 2.70
CA SER A 132 -7.52 -9.74 4.12
C SER A 132 -7.64 -8.34 4.73
N LEU A 133 -8.60 -8.12 5.61
CA LEU A 133 -8.75 -6.89 6.37
C LEU A 133 -7.76 -6.88 7.54
N ALA A 134 -6.46 -6.81 7.23
CA ALA A 134 -5.38 -6.96 8.19
C ALA A 134 -5.10 -5.70 9.00
N HIS A 135 -5.46 -4.53 8.49
CA HIS A 135 -5.25 -3.25 9.16
C HIS A 135 -6.56 -2.76 9.79
N TRP A 136 -6.57 -2.63 11.11
CA TRP A 136 -7.72 -2.14 11.87
C TRP A 136 -7.36 -0.80 12.50
N LEU A 137 -8.02 0.28 12.06
CA LEU A 137 -7.73 1.63 12.49
C LEU A 137 -8.61 2.06 13.65
N TYR A 138 -7.99 2.72 14.61
CA TYR A 138 -8.61 3.28 15.80
C TYR A 138 -8.11 4.69 16.06
N ARG A 139 -8.82 5.43 16.90
CA ARG A 139 -8.29 6.64 17.52
C ARG A 139 -7.87 6.32 18.96
N SER A 140 -6.66 6.64 19.30
CA SER A 140 -6.15 6.47 20.67
C SER A 140 -5.20 7.60 21.04
N ASN A 141 -5.15 7.92 22.32
CA ASN A 141 -4.28 8.95 22.85
C ASN A 141 -3.06 8.29 23.51
N GLY A 142 -1.87 8.61 22.99
CA GLY A 142 -0.61 8.28 23.67
C GLY A 142 -0.16 6.82 23.56
N ASN A 143 -0.64 6.05 22.60
CA ASN A 143 -0.13 4.71 22.36
C ASN A 143 1.28 4.78 21.78
N LYS A 144 2.12 3.87 22.23
CA LYS A 144 3.45 3.66 21.64
C LYS A 144 3.38 2.54 20.62
N THR A 145 4.10 2.69 19.53
CA THR A 145 4.32 1.60 18.58
C THR A 145 4.98 0.42 19.29
N PHE A 146 4.40 -0.77 19.15
CA PHE A 146 4.97 -2.01 19.66
C PHE A 146 4.61 -3.20 18.78
N LYS A 147 5.32 -4.31 18.97
CA LYS A 147 5.11 -5.55 18.22
C LYS A 147 4.90 -6.71 19.17
N LEU A 148 3.94 -7.54 18.86
CA LEU A 148 3.80 -8.87 19.45
C LEU A 148 4.41 -9.89 18.50
N ALA A 149 5.28 -10.73 19.04
CA ALA A 149 5.94 -11.77 18.27
C ALA A 149 5.66 -13.16 18.87
N TYR A 150 5.55 -14.14 17.98
CA TYR A 150 5.44 -15.55 18.32
C TYR A 150 6.45 -16.34 17.50
N HIS A 151 7.25 -17.20 18.15
CA HIS A 151 8.36 -17.92 17.53
C HIS A 151 9.27 -17.04 16.66
N GLY A 152 9.60 -15.82 17.13
CA GLY A 152 10.48 -14.89 16.43
C GLY A 152 9.86 -14.16 15.23
N LYS A 153 8.58 -14.39 14.94
CA LYS A 153 7.83 -13.69 13.87
C LYS A 153 6.84 -12.70 14.48
N THR A 154 6.82 -11.49 13.95
CA THR A 154 5.76 -10.52 14.30
C THR A 154 4.41 -11.08 13.86
N ILE A 155 3.44 -11.07 14.77
CA ILE A 155 2.08 -11.55 14.52
C ILE A 155 1.05 -10.42 14.59
N ILE A 156 1.32 -9.39 15.41
CA ILE A 156 0.56 -8.14 15.48
C ILE A 156 1.57 -7.00 15.65
N GLU A 157 1.35 -5.91 14.91
CA GLU A 157 2.05 -4.65 15.11
C GLU A 157 1.05 -3.54 15.41
N VAL A 158 1.23 -2.85 16.53
CA VAL A 158 0.49 -1.63 16.86
C VAL A 158 1.36 -0.44 16.47
N ARG A 159 0.87 0.41 15.58
CA ARG A 159 1.54 1.58 15.04
C ARG A 159 0.77 2.85 15.36
N SER A 160 1.44 3.84 15.92
CA SER A 160 0.86 5.14 16.26
C SER A 160 1.84 6.28 16.02
#